data_377ca4c10f6b0e441a0af3b52af242be
#
_entry.id   377ca4c10f6b0e441a0af3b52af242be
#
_cell.length_a   1.000
_cell.length_b   1.000
_cell.length_c   1.000
_cell.angle_alpha   90.00
_cell.angle_beta   90.00
_cell.angle_gamma   90.00
#
_symmetry.space_group_name_H-M   'P 1'
#
loop_
_entity.id
_entity.type
_entity.pdbx_description
1 polymer ?
#
loop_
_entity_poly.entity_id
_entity_poly.type
_entity_poly.pdbx_seq_one_letter_code
_entity_poly.pdbx_strand_id
1 'polypeptide(L)'
;MRACAIFDTRYGNTQKIAESFETGLREAGVQTVCVNARDVAVDSLKEYDLICVGAPTEGFTAFKPMREFLGKLKGTGLSGKYGFAFDTRLDWRLSGSAAKFIEKELNSLGLQIIAPRESAIVFALKERGAITGARLKEGEEKRFEQVGLRVGTALAAWS
;
A
#
# COMPACT_ATOMS: atom_id res chain seq x y z
N MET A 1 1.09 -5.14 18.78
CA MET A 1 0.66 -4.30 17.65
C MET A 1 0.26 -5.17 16.48
N ARG A 2 -0.82 -4.80 15.82
CA ARG A 2 -1.38 -5.54 14.68
C ARG A 2 -1.48 -4.61 13.46
N ALA A 3 -1.09 -5.12 12.30
CA ALA A 3 -1.16 -4.38 11.04
C ALA A 3 -1.97 -5.14 9.99
N CYS A 4 -2.66 -4.41 9.14
CA CYS A 4 -3.31 -4.93 7.96
C CYS A 4 -2.70 -4.25 6.73
N ALA A 5 -2.06 -5.01 5.88
CA ALA A 5 -1.54 -4.55 4.60
C ALA A 5 -2.56 -4.90 3.51
N ILE A 6 -3.20 -3.88 2.98
CA ILE A 6 -4.27 -4.01 1.99
C ILE A 6 -3.73 -3.60 0.64
N PHE A 7 -3.90 -4.44 -0.36
CA PHE A 7 -3.48 -4.12 -1.71
C PHE A 7 -4.59 -4.40 -2.74
N ASP A 8 -4.49 -3.75 -3.87
CA ASP A 8 -5.08 -4.23 -5.10
C ASP A 8 -3.97 -4.32 -6.15
N THR A 9 -4.20 -5.09 -7.19
CA THR A 9 -3.17 -5.35 -8.19
C THR A 9 -3.80 -5.61 -9.56
N ARG A 10 -3.13 -5.18 -10.61
CA ARG A 10 -3.55 -5.46 -11.98
C ARG A 10 -2.74 -6.59 -12.60
N TYR A 11 -1.42 -6.58 -12.40
CA TYR A 11 -0.49 -7.54 -12.99
C TYR A 11 0.29 -8.36 -11.96
N GLY A 12 -0.10 -8.28 -10.68
CA GLY A 12 0.54 -9.02 -9.60
C GLY A 12 1.70 -8.31 -8.91
N ASN A 13 2.18 -7.17 -9.43
CA ASN A 13 3.35 -6.48 -8.86
C ASN A 13 3.07 -5.83 -7.51
N THR A 14 1.93 -5.16 -7.37
CA THR A 14 1.55 -4.55 -6.09
C THR A 14 1.38 -5.61 -5.01
N GLN A 15 0.87 -6.78 -5.36
CA GLN A 15 0.78 -7.91 -4.44
C GLN A 15 2.16 -8.35 -3.94
N LYS A 16 3.13 -8.52 -4.85
CA LYS A 16 4.51 -8.89 -4.49
C LYS A 16 5.13 -7.88 -3.53
N ILE A 17 4.89 -6.60 -3.79
CA ILE A 17 5.38 -5.52 -2.94
C ILE A 17 4.69 -5.54 -1.57
N ALA A 18 3.38 -5.75 -1.51
CA ALA A 18 2.64 -5.86 -0.26
C ALA A 18 3.13 -7.04 0.59
N GLU A 19 3.40 -8.19 -0.03
CA GLU A 19 3.93 -9.38 0.65
C GLU A 19 5.35 -9.17 1.16
N SER A 20 6.20 -8.48 0.39
CA SER A 20 7.56 -8.11 0.83
C SER A 20 7.51 -7.14 2.02
N PHE A 21 6.63 -6.16 1.94
CA PHE A 21 6.39 -5.19 3.02
C PHE A 21 5.89 -5.90 4.30
N GLU A 22 4.96 -6.85 4.15
CA GLU A 22 4.48 -7.70 5.26
C GLU A 22 5.64 -8.45 5.94
N THR A 23 6.54 -9.02 5.15
CA THR A 23 7.72 -9.72 5.68
C THR A 23 8.52 -8.81 6.59
N GLY A 24 8.78 -7.57 6.16
CA GLY A 24 9.48 -6.58 6.97
C GLY A 24 8.75 -6.18 8.24
N LEU A 25 7.43 -6.00 8.18
CA LEU A 25 6.60 -5.72 9.36
C LEU A 25 6.69 -6.85 10.38
N ARG A 26 6.62 -8.10 9.94
CA ARG A 26 6.74 -9.28 10.82
C ARG A 26 8.13 -9.38 11.44
N GLU A 27 9.17 -9.06 10.69
CA GLU A 27 10.54 -9.00 11.20
C GLU A 27 10.68 -7.97 12.32
N ALA A 28 9.94 -6.87 12.26
CA ALA A 28 9.86 -5.87 13.32
C ALA A 28 8.97 -6.30 14.52
N GLY A 29 8.41 -7.51 14.49
CA GLY A 29 7.57 -8.03 15.57
C GLY A 29 6.09 -7.64 15.48
N VAL A 30 5.65 -7.09 14.35
CA VAL A 30 4.24 -6.69 14.15
C VAL A 30 3.44 -7.87 13.60
N GLN A 31 2.35 -8.23 14.26
CA GLN A 31 1.41 -9.23 13.74
C GLN A 31 0.72 -8.65 12.51
N THR A 32 0.97 -9.20 11.34
CA THR A 32 0.52 -8.62 10.08
C THR A 32 -0.30 -9.60 9.25
N VAL A 33 -1.38 -9.08 8.69
CA VAL A 33 -2.19 -9.75 7.66
C VAL A 33 -2.03 -8.97 6.36
N CYS A 34 -1.78 -9.67 5.26
CA CYS A 34 -1.72 -9.09 3.92
C CYS A 34 -2.92 -9.61 3.12
N VAL A 35 -3.74 -8.72 2.60
CA VAL A 35 -5.03 -9.09 2.01
C VAL A 35 -5.39 -8.20 0.82
N ASN A 36 -6.02 -8.78 -0.20
CA ASN A 36 -6.57 -8.00 -1.31
C ASN A 36 -7.76 -7.17 -0.82
N ALA A 37 -7.87 -5.94 -1.29
CA ALA A 37 -8.97 -5.04 -0.92
C ALA A 37 -10.35 -5.64 -1.12
N ARG A 38 -10.51 -6.53 -2.12
CA ARG A 38 -11.78 -7.24 -2.38
C ARG A 38 -12.22 -8.14 -1.24
N ASP A 39 -11.27 -8.65 -0.48
CA ASP A 39 -11.48 -9.68 0.54
C ASP A 39 -11.49 -9.09 1.96
N VAL A 40 -11.37 -7.78 2.09
CA VAL A 40 -11.37 -7.10 3.39
C VAL A 40 -12.79 -6.98 3.93
N ALA A 41 -13.01 -7.48 5.14
CA ALA A 41 -14.18 -7.12 5.93
C ALA A 41 -13.90 -5.76 6.59
N VAL A 42 -14.54 -4.71 6.09
CA VAL A 42 -14.25 -3.32 6.50
C VAL A 42 -14.37 -3.13 8.02
N ASP A 43 -15.37 -3.73 8.65
CA ASP A 43 -15.55 -3.62 10.09
C ASP A 43 -14.42 -4.26 10.91
N SER A 44 -13.71 -5.24 10.33
CA SER A 44 -12.55 -5.86 11.00
C SER A 44 -11.34 -4.95 11.10
N LEU A 45 -11.29 -3.86 10.32
CA LEU A 45 -10.16 -2.92 10.32
C LEU A 45 -10.00 -2.22 11.66
N LYS A 46 -11.05 -2.14 12.46
CA LYS A 46 -11.00 -1.57 13.81
C LYS A 46 -10.07 -2.35 14.75
N GLU A 47 -9.78 -3.61 14.44
CA GLU A 47 -8.92 -4.47 15.26
C GLU A 47 -7.42 -4.22 15.05
N TYR A 48 -7.06 -3.43 14.05
CA TYR A 48 -5.66 -3.16 13.71
C TYR A 48 -5.22 -1.80 14.21
N ASP A 49 -3.94 -1.71 14.55
CA ASP A 49 -3.29 -0.47 14.97
C ASP A 49 -2.76 0.31 13.77
N LEU A 50 -2.30 -0.41 12.74
CA LEU A 50 -1.73 0.13 11.52
C LEU A 50 -2.48 -0.42 10.30
N ILE A 51 -2.92 0.49 9.44
CA ILE A 51 -3.55 0.16 8.16
C ILE A 51 -2.64 0.66 7.04
N CYS A 52 -2.09 -0.27 6.28
CA CYS A 52 -1.24 0.02 5.13
C CYS A 52 -2.03 -0.25 3.85
N VAL A 53 -1.97 0.65 2.90
CA VAL A 53 -2.72 0.52 1.65
C VAL A 53 -1.82 0.77 0.46
N GLY A 54 -1.88 -0.13 -0.51
CA GLY A 54 -1.10 -0.04 -1.73
C GLY A 54 -1.89 -0.40 -2.98
N ALA A 55 -1.60 0.29 -4.08
CA ALA A 55 -2.26 0.09 -5.36
C ALA A 55 -1.35 0.47 -6.54
N PRO A 56 -1.66 -0.03 -7.74
CA PRO A 56 -1.00 0.47 -8.95
C PRO A 56 -1.42 1.91 -9.24
N THR A 57 -0.49 2.69 -9.79
CA THR A 57 -0.76 4.02 -10.31
C THR A 57 -1.32 3.90 -11.73
N GLU A 58 -2.50 4.43 -11.95
CA GLU A 58 -3.17 4.50 -13.25
C GLU A 58 -3.82 5.87 -13.42
N GLY A 59 -3.64 6.50 -14.59
CA GLY A 59 -4.21 7.82 -14.86
C GLY A 59 -3.78 8.87 -13.82
N PHE A 60 -2.52 8.85 -13.40
CA PHE A 60 -1.90 9.76 -12.42
C PHE A 60 -2.38 9.59 -10.97
N THR A 61 -3.26 8.64 -10.68
CA THR A 61 -3.82 8.40 -9.35
C THR A 61 -3.90 6.90 -9.04
N ALA A 62 -4.54 6.54 -7.94
CA ALA A 62 -4.79 5.16 -7.62
C ALA A 62 -5.76 4.53 -8.63
N PHE A 63 -5.46 3.31 -8.98
CA PHE A 63 -6.32 2.47 -9.78
C PHE A 63 -7.76 2.41 -9.21
N LYS A 64 -8.74 2.46 -10.10
CA LYS A 64 -10.16 2.71 -9.75
C LYS A 64 -10.72 1.80 -8.65
N PRO A 65 -10.50 0.45 -8.66
CA PRO A 65 -11.01 -0.39 -7.58
C PRO A 65 -10.50 0.02 -6.19
N MET A 66 -9.26 0.51 -6.09
CA MET A 66 -8.73 0.99 -4.81
C MET A 66 -9.40 2.30 -4.39
N ARG A 67 -9.67 3.21 -5.32
CA ARG A 67 -10.41 4.44 -5.00
C ARG A 67 -11.81 4.13 -4.48
N GLU A 68 -12.48 3.16 -5.06
CA GLU A 68 -13.80 2.69 -4.60
C GLU A 68 -13.72 2.06 -3.20
N PHE A 69 -12.71 1.24 -2.96
CA PHE A 69 -12.47 0.65 -1.64
C PHE A 69 -12.27 1.71 -0.56
N LEU A 70 -11.40 2.69 -0.81
CA LEU A 70 -11.12 3.78 0.13
C LEU A 70 -12.40 4.59 0.43
N GLY A 71 -13.27 4.78 -0.56
CA GLY A 71 -14.56 5.41 -0.38
C GLY A 71 -15.47 4.68 0.62
N LYS A 72 -15.37 3.36 0.70
CA LYS A 72 -16.13 2.53 1.64
C LYS A 72 -15.64 2.66 3.08
N LEU A 73 -14.44 3.18 3.30
CA LEU A 73 -13.88 3.34 4.64
C LEU A 73 -14.42 4.57 5.37
N LYS A 74 -15.11 5.47 4.68
CA LYS A 74 -15.69 6.66 5.29
C LYS A 74 -16.74 6.28 6.32
N GLY A 75 -16.67 6.91 7.50
CA GLY A 75 -17.63 6.66 8.57
C GLY A 75 -17.42 5.33 9.32
N THR A 76 -16.33 4.61 9.08
CA THR A 76 -16.10 3.30 9.71
C THR A 76 -15.33 3.36 11.05
N GLY A 77 -15.01 4.57 11.54
CA GLY A 77 -14.42 4.74 12.86
C GLY A 77 -12.93 4.37 12.95
N LEU A 78 -12.15 4.71 11.93
CA LEU A 78 -10.71 4.43 11.86
C LEU A 78 -9.84 5.57 12.40
N SER A 79 -10.44 6.66 12.86
CA SER A 79 -9.71 7.81 13.40
C SER A 79 -8.80 7.43 14.55
N GLY A 80 -7.59 7.99 14.57
CA GLY A 80 -6.60 7.75 15.61
C GLY A 80 -5.69 6.55 15.36
N LYS A 81 -5.98 5.71 14.36
CA LYS A 81 -5.10 4.62 13.95
C LYS A 81 -3.93 5.15 13.11
N TYR A 82 -2.92 4.32 12.93
CA TYR A 82 -1.78 4.66 12.05
C TYR A 82 -2.04 4.23 10.63
N GLY A 83 -1.51 4.96 9.68
CA GLY A 83 -1.63 4.69 8.27
C GLY A 83 -0.29 4.75 7.53
N PHE A 84 -0.17 3.97 6.47
CA PHE A 84 0.95 4.01 5.54
C PHE A 84 0.47 3.74 4.12
N ALA A 85 0.99 4.49 3.16
CA ALA A 85 0.61 4.37 1.75
C ALA A 85 1.80 3.99 0.88
N PHE A 86 1.56 3.11 -0.08
CA PHE A 86 2.55 2.73 -1.09
C PHE A 86 1.90 2.51 -2.46
N ASP A 87 2.70 2.49 -3.49
CA ASP A 87 2.23 2.20 -4.83
C ASP A 87 3.26 1.45 -5.67
N THR A 88 2.82 1.00 -6.81
CA THR A 88 3.67 0.62 -7.93
C THR A 88 3.42 1.63 -9.04
N ARG A 89 4.49 2.12 -9.67
CA ARG A 89 4.40 3.11 -10.73
C ARG A 89 5.55 3.01 -11.72
N LEU A 90 5.35 3.55 -12.90
CA LEU A 90 6.40 3.66 -13.90
C LEU A 90 7.50 4.62 -13.42
N ASP A 91 8.74 4.35 -13.82
CA ASP A 91 9.88 5.21 -13.56
C ASP A 91 9.85 6.43 -14.50
N TRP A 92 8.85 7.25 -14.30
CA TRP A 92 8.65 8.46 -15.06
C TRP A 92 8.01 9.50 -14.13
N ARG A 93 8.71 10.62 -13.93
CA ARG A 93 8.28 11.61 -12.93
C ARG A 93 6.89 12.20 -13.15
N LEU A 94 6.34 12.12 -14.38
CA LEU A 94 4.98 12.58 -14.69
C LEU A 94 3.94 11.45 -14.65
N SER A 95 4.32 10.27 -14.18
CA SER A 95 3.39 9.13 -14.10
C SER A 95 2.32 9.28 -13.02
N GLY A 96 2.48 10.26 -12.12
CA GLY A 96 1.62 10.43 -10.95
C GLY A 96 1.97 9.45 -9.83
N SER A 97 1.17 9.43 -8.78
CA SER A 97 1.37 8.54 -7.64
C SER A 97 0.05 8.15 -7.00
N ALA A 98 -0.24 6.86 -7.03
CA ALA A 98 -1.34 6.29 -6.28
C ALA A 98 -1.14 6.49 -4.78
N ALA A 99 0.09 6.33 -4.29
CA ALA A 99 0.41 6.50 -2.88
C ALA A 99 0.09 7.90 -2.36
N LYS A 100 0.28 8.92 -3.18
CA LYS A 100 -0.10 10.30 -2.83
C LYS A 100 -1.60 10.42 -2.60
N PHE A 101 -2.40 9.86 -3.48
CA PHE A 101 -3.85 9.83 -3.35
C PHE A 101 -4.27 9.03 -2.10
N ILE A 102 -3.71 7.83 -1.92
CA ILE A 102 -4.01 6.95 -0.79
C ILE A 102 -3.68 7.64 0.54
N GLU A 103 -2.50 8.25 0.65
CA GLU A 103 -2.07 8.97 1.85
C GLU A 103 -3.05 10.08 2.22
N LYS A 104 -3.50 10.84 1.22
CA LYS A 104 -4.50 11.90 1.41
C LYS A 104 -5.83 11.33 1.94
N GLU A 105 -6.27 10.21 1.38
CA GLU A 105 -7.52 9.56 1.82
C GLU A 105 -7.38 9.00 3.24
N LEU A 106 -6.25 8.39 3.58
CA LEU A 106 -6.00 7.89 4.95
C LEU A 106 -6.00 9.06 5.96
N ASN A 107 -5.36 10.16 5.62
CA ASN A 107 -5.42 11.38 6.45
C ASN A 107 -6.86 11.87 6.64
N SER A 108 -7.66 11.89 5.58
CA SER A 108 -9.07 12.31 5.64
C SER A 108 -9.92 11.43 6.56
N LEU A 109 -9.54 10.16 6.69
CA LEU A 109 -10.19 9.22 7.60
C LEU A 109 -9.74 9.38 9.05
N GLY A 110 -8.79 10.28 9.33
CA GLY A 110 -8.26 10.53 10.66
C GLY A 110 -7.10 9.63 11.07
N LEU A 111 -6.48 8.91 10.13
CA LEU A 111 -5.30 8.11 10.44
C LEU A 111 -4.06 9.01 10.51
N GLN A 112 -3.16 8.68 11.43
CA GLN A 112 -1.84 9.30 11.51
C GLN A 112 -0.88 8.59 10.56
N ILE A 113 -0.34 9.32 9.60
CA ILE A 113 0.66 8.76 8.68
C ILE A 113 1.97 8.54 9.43
N ILE A 114 2.38 7.29 9.55
CA ILE A 114 3.50 6.89 10.39
C ILE A 114 4.87 7.09 9.74
N ALA A 115 4.91 7.09 8.41
CA ALA A 115 6.12 7.27 7.62
C ALA A 115 5.75 7.84 6.24
N PRO A 116 6.68 8.52 5.56
CA PRO A 116 6.44 8.97 4.20
C PRO A 116 6.06 7.82 3.27
N ARG A 117 5.13 8.08 2.36
CA ARG A 117 4.74 7.10 1.33
C ARG A 117 5.91 6.63 0.49
N GLU A 118 5.80 5.42 -0.03
CA GLU A 118 6.85 4.80 -0.84
C GLU A 118 6.29 4.28 -2.16
N SER A 119 7.11 4.31 -3.19
CA SER A 119 6.78 3.80 -4.52
C SER A 119 7.74 2.69 -4.93
N ALA A 120 7.22 1.61 -5.47
CA ALA A 120 8.00 0.60 -6.16
C ALA A 120 7.92 0.84 -7.67
N ILE A 121 9.05 0.78 -8.34
CA ILE A 121 9.14 1.03 -9.77
C ILE A 121 8.82 -0.22 -10.55
N VAL A 122 8.00 -0.07 -11.59
CA VAL A 122 7.69 -1.10 -12.56
C VAL A 122 8.03 -0.62 -13.97
N PHE A 123 8.28 -1.58 -14.86
CA PHE A 123 8.48 -1.33 -16.28
C PHE A 123 7.32 -1.93 -17.06
N ALA A 124 6.71 -1.14 -17.93
CA ALA A 124 5.63 -1.60 -18.78
C ALA A 124 6.13 -2.63 -19.78
N LEU A 125 5.40 -3.73 -19.91
CA LEU A 125 5.57 -4.72 -20.96
C LEU A 125 4.60 -4.36 -22.09
N LYS A 126 5.13 -4.23 -23.31
CA LYS A 126 4.35 -3.84 -24.47
C LYS A 126 4.43 -4.90 -25.56
N GLU A 127 3.31 -5.12 -26.22
CA GLU A 127 3.21 -5.96 -27.40
C GLU A 127 2.39 -5.19 -28.44
N ARG A 128 2.97 -5.01 -29.64
CA ARG A 128 2.34 -4.26 -30.74
C ARG A 128 1.85 -2.86 -30.33
N GLY A 129 2.63 -2.17 -29.47
CA GLY A 129 2.30 -0.83 -28.99
C GLY A 129 1.30 -0.77 -27.85
N ALA A 130 0.69 -1.88 -27.45
CA ALA A 130 -0.23 -1.95 -26.31
C ALA A 130 0.45 -2.47 -25.06
N ILE A 131 0.09 -1.94 -23.90
CA ILE A 131 0.58 -2.44 -22.60
C ILE A 131 -0.11 -3.77 -22.32
N THR A 132 0.67 -4.83 -22.19
CA THR A 132 0.19 -6.19 -21.90
C THR A 132 0.52 -6.66 -20.49
N GLY A 133 1.30 -5.90 -19.75
CA GLY A 133 1.71 -6.23 -18.39
C GLY A 133 2.71 -5.22 -17.84
N ALA A 134 3.26 -5.55 -16.71
CA ALA A 134 4.33 -4.80 -16.07
C ALA A 134 5.19 -5.74 -15.22
N ARG A 135 6.47 -5.41 -15.08
CA ARG A 135 7.39 -6.14 -14.21
C ARG A 135 8.04 -5.20 -13.21
N LEU A 136 8.31 -5.71 -12.02
CA LEU A 136 9.04 -4.95 -11.00
C LEU A 136 10.49 -4.72 -11.42
N LYS A 137 10.99 -3.53 -11.11
CA LYS A 137 12.42 -3.25 -11.16
C LYS A 137 13.13 -4.20 -10.17
N GLU A 138 14.27 -4.72 -10.59
CA GLU A 138 15.10 -5.59 -9.73
C GLU A 138 15.46 -4.88 -8.43
N GLY A 139 15.34 -5.60 -7.31
CA GLY A 139 15.65 -5.08 -5.97
C GLY A 139 14.48 -4.42 -5.24
N GLU A 140 13.36 -4.16 -5.90
CA GLU A 140 12.21 -3.48 -5.27
C GLU A 140 11.56 -4.34 -4.17
N GLU A 141 11.45 -5.65 -4.36
CA GLU A 141 10.91 -6.53 -3.32
C GLU A 141 11.76 -6.47 -2.05
N LYS A 142 13.09 -6.59 -2.19
CA LYS A 142 14.00 -6.50 -1.04
C LYS A 142 13.95 -5.13 -0.39
N ARG A 143 13.87 -4.07 -1.18
CA ARG A 143 13.72 -2.71 -0.65
C ARG A 143 12.45 -2.55 0.18
N PHE A 144 11.34 -3.15 -0.25
CA PHE A 144 10.09 -3.09 0.49
C PHE A 144 10.07 -3.96 1.75
N GLU A 145 10.86 -5.01 1.82
CA GLU A 145 11.14 -5.68 3.12
C GLU A 145 11.78 -4.68 4.10
N GLN A 146 12.76 -3.90 3.64
CA GLN A 146 13.39 -2.87 4.46
C GLN A 146 12.42 -1.74 4.85
N VAL A 147 11.55 -1.35 3.93
CA VAL A 147 10.48 -0.38 4.22
C VAL A 147 9.55 -0.91 5.31
N GLY A 148 9.13 -2.17 5.20
CA GLY A 148 8.28 -2.81 6.20
C GLY A 148 8.94 -2.89 7.58
N LEU A 149 10.21 -3.26 7.63
CA LEU A 149 10.98 -3.28 8.87
C LEU A 149 11.05 -1.88 9.50
N ARG A 150 11.32 -0.86 8.71
CA ARG A 150 11.40 0.54 9.19
C ARG A 150 10.04 1.03 9.71
N VAL A 151 8.96 0.76 8.99
CA VAL A 151 7.60 1.15 9.39
C VAL A 151 7.19 0.41 10.67
N GLY A 152 7.46 -0.88 10.77
CA GLY A 152 7.16 -1.67 11.97
C GLY A 152 7.95 -1.19 13.18
N THR A 153 9.21 -0.82 13.00
CA THR A 153 10.04 -0.25 14.06
C THR A 153 9.49 1.11 14.52
N ALA A 154 9.07 1.95 13.57
CA ALA A 154 8.44 3.23 13.90
C ALA A 154 7.13 3.03 14.67
N LEU A 155 6.32 2.05 14.30
CA LEU A 155 5.08 1.72 14.99
C LEU A 155 5.35 1.37 16.47
N ALA A 156 6.36 0.55 16.73
CA ALA A 156 6.74 0.20 18.08
C ALA A 156 7.19 1.41 18.91
N ALA A 157 7.87 2.36 18.29
CA ALA A 157 8.35 3.58 18.95
C ALA A 157 7.23 4.60 19.26
N TRP A 158 6.13 4.54 18.49
CA TRP A 158 5.00 5.49 18.64
C TRP A 158 3.88 4.94 19.55
N SER A 159 3.97 3.69 19.94
CA SER A 159 2.98 3.02 20.79
C SER A 159 3.19 3.21 22.30
#